data_3fd8fed2f8640e3fa534e526661c4fda
#
_entry.id   3fd8fed2f8640e3fa534e526661c4fda
#
_cell.length_a   1.000
_cell.length_b   1.000
_cell.length_c   1.000
_cell.angle_alpha   90.00
_cell.angle_beta   90.00
_cell.angle_gamma   90.00
#
_symmetry.space_group_name_H-M   'P 1'
#
loop_
_entity.id
_entity.type
_entity.pdbx_description
1 polymer ?
#
loop_
_entity_poly.entity_id
_entity_poly.type
_entity_poly.pdbx_seq_one_letter_code
_entity_poly.pdbx_strand_id
1 'polypeptide(L)'
;MLAIPIIGFLVFTLYPMLWAIRLSWFYYTGVPSETHYVGWANFASVLKSKPFWQVFANTVLFAVMKMPIELTLALTIAVFVSGKRKGSGFFRTMYFMPYIISVAIVGVVFSNMFGYFGIINGLLVKLGILGEPLNWFAGKMSAMWMIVIASIWQTFGLNVLYFVSALNNVPRELYE
;
A
#
# COMPACT_ATOMS: atom_id res chain seq x y z
N MET A 1 32.24 -7.18 8.44
CA MET A 1 30.89 -7.47 8.97
C MET A 1 29.77 -7.40 7.91
N LEU A 2 29.92 -6.68 6.81
CA LEU A 2 28.88 -6.60 5.74
C LEU A 2 28.86 -7.79 4.77
N ALA A 3 29.85 -8.66 4.76
CA ALA A 3 29.94 -9.77 3.79
C ALA A 3 28.75 -10.73 3.88
N ILE A 4 28.34 -11.13 5.09
CA ILE A 4 27.23 -12.07 5.28
C ILE A 4 25.90 -11.55 4.73
N PRO A 5 25.43 -10.32 5.08
CA PRO A 5 24.20 -9.78 4.50
C PRO A 5 24.31 -9.55 2.98
N ILE A 6 25.48 -9.16 2.46
CA ILE A 6 25.68 -8.99 1.02
C ILE A 6 25.57 -10.33 0.30
N ILE A 7 26.23 -11.39 0.79
CA ILE A 7 26.12 -12.74 0.21
C ILE A 7 24.66 -13.22 0.26
N GLY A 8 23.97 -13.03 1.39
CA GLY A 8 22.55 -13.37 1.52
C GLY A 8 21.70 -12.64 0.48
N PHE A 9 21.90 -11.34 0.30
CA PHE A 9 21.19 -10.55 -0.70
C PHE A 9 21.49 -11.05 -2.14
N LEU A 10 22.74 -11.32 -2.47
CA LEU A 10 23.14 -11.82 -3.79
C LEU A 10 22.51 -13.17 -4.12
N VAL A 11 22.52 -14.11 -3.16
CA VAL A 11 22.03 -15.47 -3.38
C VAL A 11 20.51 -15.56 -3.33
N PHE A 12 19.86 -14.89 -2.37
CA PHE A 12 18.42 -15.07 -2.15
C PHE A 12 17.54 -13.99 -2.79
N THR A 13 18.12 -12.88 -3.23
CA THR A 13 17.35 -11.80 -3.87
C THR A 13 17.83 -11.58 -5.30
N LEU A 14 19.09 -11.24 -5.50
CA LEU A 14 19.58 -10.83 -6.81
C LEU A 14 19.61 -11.99 -7.81
N TYR A 15 20.10 -13.15 -7.40
CA TYR A 15 20.17 -14.33 -8.29
C TYR A 15 18.77 -14.79 -8.76
N PRO A 16 17.76 -15.01 -7.89
CA PRO A 16 16.41 -15.34 -8.34
C PRO A 16 15.77 -14.26 -9.23
N MET A 17 16.05 -12.99 -8.96
CA MET A 17 15.56 -11.88 -9.78
C MET A 17 16.14 -11.93 -11.20
N LEU A 18 17.45 -12.10 -11.34
CA LEU A 18 18.11 -12.23 -12.65
C LEU A 18 17.64 -13.49 -13.39
N TRP A 19 17.44 -14.59 -12.65
CA TRP A 19 16.88 -15.82 -13.22
C TRP A 19 15.45 -15.62 -13.73
N ALA A 20 14.59 -14.94 -12.99
CA ALA A 20 13.22 -14.61 -13.41
C ALA A 20 13.22 -13.72 -14.66
N ILE A 21 14.12 -12.72 -14.71
CA ILE A 21 14.30 -11.88 -15.89
C ILE A 21 14.69 -12.76 -17.09
N ARG A 22 15.64 -13.66 -16.96
CA ARG A 22 16.01 -14.58 -18.03
C ARG A 22 14.84 -15.46 -18.48
N LEU A 23 14.09 -16.03 -17.54
CA LEU A 23 12.94 -16.88 -17.83
C LEU A 23 11.81 -16.14 -18.56
N SER A 24 11.73 -14.82 -18.48
CA SER A 24 10.71 -14.03 -19.20
C SER A 24 10.77 -14.19 -20.73
N TRP A 25 11.92 -14.60 -21.29
CA TRP A 25 12.09 -14.93 -22.72
C TRP A 25 11.86 -16.39 -23.06
N PHE A 26 11.52 -17.21 -22.07
CA PHE A 26 11.30 -18.66 -22.25
C PHE A 26 9.85 -19.01 -21.92
N TYR A 27 9.33 -20.02 -22.61
CA TYR A 27 8.14 -20.74 -22.15
C TYR A 27 8.60 -21.69 -21.04
N TYR A 28 8.09 -21.48 -19.84
CA TYR A 28 8.52 -22.24 -18.65
C TYR A 28 7.32 -22.66 -17.81
N THR A 29 7.06 -23.97 -17.74
CA THR A 29 5.97 -24.59 -16.97
C THR A 29 6.44 -25.17 -15.63
N GLY A 30 7.73 -25.02 -15.28
CA GLY A 30 8.36 -25.73 -14.15
C GLY A 30 8.95 -27.07 -14.54
N VAL A 31 8.71 -27.54 -15.76
CA VAL A 31 9.27 -28.80 -16.30
C VAL A 31 10.41 -28.47 -17.27
N PRO A 32 11.67 -28.87 -16.95
CA PRO A 32 12.82 -28.51 -17.78
C PRO A 32 12.71 -28.97 -19.24
N SER A 33 12.12 -30.15 -19.49
CA SER A 33 11.96 -30.73 -20.83
C SER A 33 11.02 -29.94 -21.74
N GLU A 34 10.13 -29.12 -21.18
CA GLU A 34 9.17 -28.28 -21.93
C GLU A 34 9.67 -26.85 -22.12
N THR A 35 10.80 -26.52 -21.52
CA THR A 35 11.34 -25.15 -21.56
C THR A 35 11.96 -24.86 -22.92
N HIS A 36 11.43 -23.87 -23.63
CA HIS A 36 11.96 -23.42 -24.90
C HIS A 36 11.94 -21.90 -25.04
N TYR A 37 12.85 -21.37 -25.85
CA TYR A 37 12.96 -19.94 -26.06
C TYR A 37 11.82 -19.41 -26.94
N VAL A 38 11.10 -18.40 -26.45
CA VAL A 38 9.95 -17.78 -27.13
C VAL A 38 10.15 -16.29 -27.46
N GLY A 39 11.31 -15.76 -27.14
CA GLY A 39 11.64 -14.36 -27.40
C GLY A 39 10.65 -13.40 -26.73
N TRP A 40 10.07 -12.50 -27.49
CA TRP A 40 9.14 -11.48 -27.00
C TRP A 40 7.68 -11.91 -26.88
N ALA A 41 7.37 -13.19 -27.15
CA ALA A 41 5.98 -13.67 -27.16
C ALA A 41 5.27 -13.50 -25.81
N ASN A 42 5.96 -13.74 -24.70
CA ASN A 42 5.41 -13.53 -23.35
C ASN A 42 5.02 -12.07 -23.12
N PHE A 43 5.91 -11.14 -23.47
CA PHE A 43 5.65 -9.71 -23.33
C PHE A 43 4.49 -9.25 -24.23
N ALA A 44 4.45 -9.74 -25.49
CA ALA A 44 3.39 -9.44 -26.41
C ALA A 44 2.03 -9.96 -25.92
N SER A 45 1.99 -11.15 -25.31
CA SER A 45 0.77 -11.73 -24.75
C SER A 45 0.22 -10.89 -23.59
N VAL A 46 1.11 -10.43 -22.70
CA VAL A 46 0.74 -9.56 -21.58
C VAL A 46 0.22 -8.22 -22.09
N LEU A 47 0.94 -7.56 -23.00
CA LEU A 47 0.57 -6.24 -23.52
C LEU A 47 -0.71 -6.26 -24.35
N LYS A 48 -1.06 -7.39 -24.97
CA LYS A 48 -2.33 -7.59 -25.69
C LYS A 48 -3.48 -8.00 -24.77
N SER A 49 -3.19 -8.35 -23.53
CA SER A 49 -4.17 -8.86 -22.58
C SER A 49 -5.05 -7.72 -22.03
N LYS A 50 -6.35 -7.81 -22.28
CA LYS A 50 -7.36 -6.90 -21.68
C LYS A 50 -7.30 -6.87 -20.13
N PRO A 51 -7.23 -8.03 -19.45
CA PRO A 51 -7.10 -8.06 -17.99
C PRO A 51 -5.86 -7.32 -17.46
N PHE A 52 -4.73 -7.38 -18.15
CA PHE A 52 -3.52 -6.65 -17.77
C PHE A 52 -3.79 -5.14 -17.68
N TRP A 53 -4.36 -4.56 -18.73
CA TRP A 53 -4.65 -3.12 -18.77
C TRP A 53 -5.72 -2.71 -17.77
N GLN A 54 -6.68 -3.59 -17.50
CA GLN A 54 -7.67 -3.33 -16.45
C GLN A 54 -7.04 -3.29 -15.05
N VAL A 55 -6.15 -4.23 -14.74
CA VAL A 55 -5.41 -4.24 -13.47
C VAL A 55 -4.47 -3.04 -13.38
N PHE A 56 -3.77 -2.72 -14.45
CA PHE A 56 -2.90 -1.55 -14.52
C PHE A 56 -3.67 -0.25 -14.24
N ALA A 57 -4.80 -0.05 -14.92
CA ALA A 57 -5.67 1.11 -14.70
C ALA A 57 -6.20 1.18 -13.25
N ASN A 58 -6.57 0.04 -12.66
CA ASN A 58 -6.98 -0.02 -11.25
C ASN A 58 -5.84 0.36 -10.31
N THR A 59 -4.61 -0.07 -10.59
CA THR A 59 -3.42 0.29 -9.79
C THR A 59 -3.12 1.78 -9.87
N VAL A 60 -3.20 2.36 -11.07
CA VAL A 60 -3.05 3.82 -11.26
C VAL A 60 -4.15 4.58 -10.53
N LEU A 61 -5.40 4.14 -10.66
CA LEU A 61 -6.53 4.75 -9.96
C LEU A 61 -6.34 4.70 -8.45
N PHE A 62 -5.95 3.54 -7.91
CA PHE A 62 -5.64 3.39 -6.48
C PHE A 62 -4.55 4.38 -6.03
N ALA A 63 -3.46 4.50 -6.78
CA ALA A 63 -2.37 5.40 -6.46
C ALA A 63 -2.83 6.87 -6.48
N VAL A 64 -3.58 7.28 -7.50
CA VAL A 64 -4.10 8.65 -7.64
C VAL A 64 -5.10 8.98 -6.53
N MET A 65 -5.92 8.03 -6.10
CA MET A 65 -6.85 8.24 -5.00
C MET A 65 -6.14 8.29 -3.63
N LYS A 66 -5.17 7.40 -3.42
CA LYS A 66 -4.49 7.24 -2.14
C LYS A 66 -3.46 8.34 -1.89
N MET A 67 -2.50 8.52 -2.82
CA MET A 67 -1.30 9.32 -2.56
C MET A 67 -1.60 10.79 -2.21
N PRO A 68 -2.46 11.54 -2.92
CA PRO A 68 -2.72 12.92 -2.57
C PRO A 68 -3.33 13.06 -1.17
N ILE A 69 -4.28 12.20 -0.83
CA ILE A 69 -4.96 12.22 0.48
C ILE A 69 -3.96 11.86 1.58
N GLU A 70 -3.24 10.77 1.41
CA GLU A 70 -2.31 10.27 2.41
C GLU A 70 -1.16 11.26 2.68
N LEU A 71 -0.52 11.77 1.63
CA LEU A 71 0.60 12.70 1.78
C LEU A 71 0.16 14.04 2.37
N THR A 72 -1.02 14.55 1.98
CA THR A 72 -1.57 15.78 2.56
C THR A 72 -1.88 15.60 4.04
N LEU A 73 -2.55 14.51 4.41
CA LEU A 73 -2.81 14.19 5.82
C LEU A 73 -1.53 14.03 6.62
N ALA A 74 -0.57 13.26 6.09
CA ALA A 74 0.69 13.00 6.76
C ALA A 74 1.52 14.28 6.94
N LEU A 75 1.61 15.14 5.93
CA LEU A 75 2.31 16.41 6.02
C LEU A 75 1.62 17.35 7.02
N THR A 76 0.30 17.46 6.96
CA THR A 76 -0.47 18.27 7.90
C THR A 76 -0.19 17.86 9.34
N ILE A 77 -0.30 16.55 9.65
CA ILE A 77 -0.01 16.03 10.99
C ILE A 77 1.45 16.25 11.35
N ALA A 78 2.39 16.04 10.40
CA ALA A 78 3.82 16.25 10.65
C ALA A 78 4.12 17.70 11.06
N VAL A 79 3.54 18.70 10.41
CA VAL A 79 3.68 20.12 10.77
C VAL A 79 3.19 20.38 12.21
N PHE A 80 2.05 19.79 12.61
CA PHE A 80 1.52 19.94 13.96
C PHE A 80 2.36 19.22 15.03
N VAL A 81 2.99 18.09 14.69
CA VAL A 81 3.75 17.25 15.64
C VAL A 81 5.24 17.56 15.58
N SER A 82 5.73 18.26 14.55
CA SER A 82 7.12 18.72 14.46
C SER A 82 7.40 19.74 15.56
N GLY A 83 8.60 19.66 16.16
CA GLY A 83 9.02 20.51 17.27
C GLY A 83 9.04 19.78 18.62
N LYS A 84 9.63 20.44 19.61
CA LYS A 84 9.82 19.92 20.99
C LYS A 84 8.54 20.07 21.82
N ARG A 85 7.44 19.43 21.42
CA ARG A 85 6.19 19.45 22.20
C ARG A 85 6.16 18.29 23.20
N LYS A 86 5.66 18.56 24.43
CA LYS A 86 5.39 17.51 25.42
C LYS A 86 4.42 16.50 24.83
N GLY A 87 4.76 15.19 24.89
CA GLY A 87 3.90 14.12 24.35
C GLY A 87 4.19 13.70 22.91
N SER A 88 5.12 14.33 22.18
CA SER A 88 5.42 13.98 20.78
C SER A 88 5.79 12.49 20.59
N GLY A 89 6.44 11.87 21.57
CA GLY A 89 6.77 10.44 21.54
C GLY A 89 5.52 9.54 21.54
N PHE A 90 4.55 9.83 22.40
CA PHE A 90 3.29 9.09 22.47
C PHE A 90 2.51 9.14 21.14
N PHE A 91 2.36 10.34 20.58
CA PHE A 91 1.69 10.51 19.29
C PHE A 91 2.41 9.78 18.15
N ARG A 92 3.77 9.81 18.12
CA ARG A 92 4.55 9.04 17.13
C ARG A 92 4.26 7.55 17.22
N THR A 93 4.25 6.98 18.41
CA THR A 93 3.94 5.57 18.62
C THR A 93 2.51 5.24 18.17
N MET A 94 1.54 6.08 18.51
CA MET A 94 0.14 5.90 18.15
C MET A 94 -0.09 5.89 16.63
N TYR A 95 0.53 6.83 15.89
CA TYR A 95 0.41 6.88 14.43
C TYR A 95 1.17 5.75 13.72
N PHE A 96 2.25 5.26 14.32
CA PHE A 96 3.06 4.20 13.73
C PHE A 96 2.50 2.79 14.01
N MET A 97 1.69 2.63 15.05
CA MET A 97 1.15 1.33 15.46
C MET A 97 0.41 0.58 14.34
N PRO A 98 -0.47 1.23 13.53
CA PRO A 98 -1.15 0.55 12.42
C PRO A 98 -0.19 -0.05 11.39
N TYR A 99 0.95 0.57 11.16
CA TYR A 99 1.94 0.11 10.17
C TYR A 99 2.58 -1.24 10.53
N ILE A 100 2.67 -1.55 11.82
CA ILE A 100 3.25 -2.83 12.31
C ILE A 100 2.29 -4.00 12.10
N ILE A 101 0.98 -3.72 11.95
CA ILE A 101 -0.04 -4.75 11.77
C ILE A 101 0.10 -5.36 10.36
N SER A 102 0.02 -6.70 10.27
CA SER A 102 0.02 -7.39 8.99
C SER A 102 -1.11 -6.89 8.08
N VAL A 103 -0.81 -6.67 6.80
CA VAL A 103 -1.80 -6.27 5.77
C VAL A 103 -2.98 -7.25 5.71
N ALA A 104 -2.73 -8.55 5.90
CA ALA A 104 -3.79 -9.55 5.93
C ALA A 104 -4.78 -9.33 7.08
N ILE A 105 -4.27 -9.00 8.27
CA ILE A 105 -5.11 -8.69 9.45
C ILE A 105 -5.91 -7.42 9.19
N VAL A 106 -5.28 -6.36 8.66
CA VAL A 106 -5.97 -5.13 8.29
C VAL A 106 -7.10 -5.41 7.31
N GLY A 107 -6.82 -6.22 6.27
CA GLY A 107 -7.85 -6.63 5.30
C GLY A 107 -9.04 -7.31 5.95
N VAL A 108 -8.81 -8.27 6.85
CA VAL A 108 -9.88 -8.97 7.59
C VAL A 108 -10.67 -8.01 8.49
N VAL A 109 -10.00 -7.15 9.24
CA VAL A 109 -10.64 -6.18 10.14
C VAL A 109 -11.52 -5.22 9.34
N PHE A 110 -10.99 -4.61 8.28
CA PHE A 110 -11.76 -3.67 7.47
C PHE A 110 -12.90 -4.35 6.70
N SER A 111 -12.70 -5.58 6.19
CA SER A 111 -13.77 -6.35 5.55
C SER A 111 -14.93 -6.62 6.50
N ASN A 112 -14.64 -6.93 7.78
CA ASN A 112 -15.70 -7.12 8.78
C ASN A 112 -16.35 -5.79 9.21
N MET A 113 -15.56 -4.72 9.37
CA MET A 113 -16.10 -3.41 9.76
C MET A 113 -17.05 -2.84 8.69
N PHE A 114 -16.69 -2.94 7.41
CA PHE A 114 -17.47 -2.47 6.27
C PHE A 114 -18.34 -3.56 5.62
N GLY A 115 -18.40 -4.77 6.19
CA GLY A 115 -19.31 -5.81 5.75
C GLY A 115 -20.78 -5.36 5.85
N TYR A 116 -21.69 -6.06 5.15
CA TYR A 116 -23.12 -5.71 5.15
C TYR A 116 -23.69 -5.65 6.56
N PHE A 117 -23.35 -6.61 7.42
CA PHE A 117 -23.70 -6.64 8.84
C PHE A 117 -22.61 -6.05 9.74
N GLY A 118 -21.69 -5.29 9.18
CA GLY A 118 -20.56 -4.72 9.89
C GLY A 118 -20.94 -3.55 10.80
N ILE A 119 -20.04 -3.24 11.74
CA ILE A 119 -20.26 -2.19 12.75
C ILE A 119 -20.51 -0.82 12.13
N ILE A 120 -19.89 -0.50 10.99
CA ILE A 120 -20.05 0.79 10.32
C ILE A 120 -21.48 0.94 9.80
N ASN A 121 -22.03 -0.06 9.12
CA ASN A 121 -23.42 -0.06 8.68
C ASN A 121 -24.38 0.05 9.86
N GLY A 122 -24.15 -0.73 10.93
CA GLY A 122 -24.97 -0.68 12.13
C GLY A 122 -25.02 0.71 12.78
N LEU A 123 -23.88 1.39 12.85
CA LEU A 123 -23.81 2.76 13.37
C LEU A 123 -24.51 3.76 12.44
N LEU A 124 -24.31 3.69 11.12
CA LEU A 124 -24.90 4.64 10.16
C LEU A 124 -26.42 4.49 10.09
N VAL A 125 -26.94 3.27 10.17
CA VAL A 125 -28.41 3.03 10.24
C VAL A 125 -28.96 3.52 11.57
N LYS A 126 -28.29 3.23 12.69
CA LYS A 126 -28.72 3.70 14.03
C LYS A 126 -28.75 5.23 14.16
N LEU A 127 -27.83 5.92 13.49
CA LEU A 127 -27.76 7.39 13.44
C LEU A 127 -28.75 8.00 12.45
N GLY A 128 -29.51 7.19 11.71
CA GLY A 128 -30.46 7.66 10.70
C GLY A 128 -29.80 8.21 9.44
N ILE A 129 -28.48 8.01 9.25
CA ILE A 129 -27.74 8.44 8.06
C ILE A 129 -28.09 7.55 6.87
N LEU A 130 -28.27 6.26 7.12
CA LEU A 130 -28.71 5.28 6.13
C LEU A 130 -30.04 4.67 6.55
N GLY A 131 -30.95 4.46 5.57
CA GLY A 131 -32.20 3.73 5.80
C GLY A 131 -32.01 2.22 5.93
N GLU A 132 -31.02 1.67 5.24
CA GLU A 132 -30.63 0.25 5.23
C GLU A 132 -29.12 0.08 5.08
N PRO A 133 -28.54 -1.09 5.45
CA PRO A 133 -27.13 -1.38 5.30
C PRO A 133 -26.69 -1.33 3.84
N LEU A 134 -25.53 -0.73 3.57
CA LEU A 134 -24.92 -0.67 2.24
C LEU A 134 -23.96 -1.83 2.03
N ASN A 135 -23.95 -2.37 0.80
CA ASN A 135 -22.90 -3.31 0.38
C ASN A 135 -21.72 -2.52 -0.23
N TRP A 136 -20.80 -2.09 0.63
CA TRP A 136 -19.63 -1.29 0.24
C TRP A 136 -18.73 -1.97 -0.80
N PHE A 137 -18.74 -3.30 -0.86
CA PHE A 137 -17.91 -4.08 -1.78
C PHE A 137 -18.60 -4.48 -3.08
N ALA A 138 -19.89 -4.18 -3.26
CA ALA A 138 -20.64 -4.54 -4.46
C ALA A 138 -20.23 -3.73 -5.70
N GLY A 139 -19.84 -2.48 -5.50
CA GLY A 139 -19.42 -1.59 -6.59
C GLY A 139 -17.91 -1.49 -6.72
N LYS A 140 -17.41 -1.38 -7.96
CA LYS A 140 -15.97 -1.21 -8.22
C LYS A 140 -15.39 0.01 -7.50
N MET A 141 -16.08 1.16 -7.56
CA MET A 141 -15.58 2.40 -6.97
C MET A 141 -15.70 2.39 -5.44
N SER A 142 -16.80 1.88 -4.90
CA SER A 142 -16.97 1.76 -3.44
C SER A 142 -15.95 0.80 -2.84
N ALA A 143 -15.73 -0.37 -3.46
CA ALA A 143 -14.68 -1.30 -3.04
C ALA A 143 -13.28 -0.65 -3.11
N MET A 144 -12.99 0.13 -4.15
CA MET A 144 -11.72 0.86 -4.27
C MET A 144 -11.53 1.84 -3.11
N TRP A 145 -12.57 2.61 -2.74
CA TRP A 145 -12.51 3.50 -1.58
C TRP A 145 -12.26 2.76 -0.27
N MET A 146 -12.86 1.59 -0.07
CA MET A 146 -12.60 0.79 1.14
C MET A 146 -11.13 0.37 1.23
N ILE A 147 -10.54 -0.07 0.12
CA ILE A 147 -9.13 -0.43 0.05
C ILE A 147 -8.23 0.79 0.29
N VAL A 148 -8.56 1.95 -0.29
CA VAL A 148 -7.83 3.21 -0.12
C VAL A 148 -7.86 3.64 1.35
N ILE A 149 -9.02 3.65 2.00
CA ILE A 149 -9.18 4.03 3.40
C ILE A 149 -8.37 3.11 4.32
N ALA A 150 -8.49 1.79 4.14
CA ALA A 150 -7.74 0.80 4.91
C ALA A 150 -6.23 0.99 4.75
N SER A 151 -5.78 1.21 3.49
CA SER A 151 -4.37 1.41 3.18
C SER A 151 -3.83 2.73 3.74
N ILE A 152 -4.57 3.83 3.65
CA ILE A 152 -4.19 5.11 4.27
C ILE A 152 -4.05 4.95 5.78
N TRP A 153 -5.07 4.36 6.42
CA TRP A 153 -5.03 4.13 7.87
C TRP A 153 -3.78 3.35 8.30
N GLN A 154 -3.39 2.34 7.50
CA GLN A 154 -2.22 1.51 7.80
C GLN A 154 -0.90 2.25 7.61
N THR A 155 -0.76 3.05 6.55
CA THR A 155 0.56 3.53 6.10
C THR A 155 0.83 5.01 6.36
N PHE A 156 -0.20 5.85 6.63
CA PHE A 156 -0.01 7.29 6.78
C PHE A 156 0.95 7.65 7.93
N GLY A 157 0.96 6.89 9.02
CA GLY A 157 1.83 7.12 10.16
C GLY A 157 3.32 7.02 9.84
N LEU A 158 3.70 6.12 8.92
CA LEU A 158 5.07 6.04 8.40
C LEU A 158 5.44 7.32 7.64
N ASN A 159 4.54 7.82 6.79
CA ASN A 159 4.76 9.07 6.06
C ASN A 159 4.84 10.28 7.00
N VAL A 160 4.05 10.30 8.10
CA VAL A 160 4.20 11.32 9.15
C VAL A 160 5.61 11.32 9.72
N LEU A 161 6.19 10.15 10.03
CA LEU A 161 7.55 10.05 10.54
C LEU A 161 8.59 10.57 9.54
N TYR A 162 8.43 10.25 8.25
CA TYR A 162 9.32 10.78 7.20
C TYR A 162 9.24 12.30 7.11
N PHE A 163 8.04 12.88 7.10
CA PHE A 163 7.86 14.33 7.05
C PHE A 163 8.37 15.02 8.32
N VAL A 164 8.13 14.47 9.50
CA VAL A 164 8.69 15.02 10.76
C VAL A 164 10.21 15.01 10.71
N SER A 165 10.82 13.92 10.23
CA SER A 165 12.28 13.85 10.08
C SER A 165 12.80 14.89 9.08
N ALA A 166 12.14 15.03 7.94
CA ALA A 166 12.49 16.02 6.93
C ALA A 166 12.37 17.46 7.48
N LEU A 167 11.23 17.79 8.11
CA LEU A 167 10.99 19.13 8.70
C LEU A 167 12.00 19.49 9.78
N ASN A 168 12.44 18.52 10.59
CA ASN A 168 13.45 18.77 11.62
C ASN A 168 14.86 19.01 11.04
N ASN A 169 15.11 18.66 9.79
CA ASN A 169 16.39 18.88 9.10
C ASN A 169 16.41 20.19 8.28
N VAL A 170 15.28 20.90 8.17
CA VAL A 170 15.24 22.20 7.46
C VAL A 170 15.94 23.26 8.32
N PRO A 171 16.95 23.97 7.75
CA PRO A 171 17.61 25.09 8.44
C PRO A 171 16.62 26.19 8.82
N ARG A 172 16.80 26.78 9.99
CA ARG A 172 15.89 27.84 10.47
C ARG A 172 15.89 29.10 9.59
N GLU A 173 16.98 29.33 8.89
CA GLU A 173 17.18 30.44 7.93
C GLU A 173 16.16 30.43 6.76
N LEU A 174 15.56 29.27 6.48
CA LEU A 174 14.55 29.14 5.41
C LEU A 174 13.13 29.45 5.90
N TYR A 175 12.94 29.73 7.18
CA TYR A 175 11.66 30.14 7.76
C TYR A 175 11.57 31.65 8.00
N GLU A 176 12.66 32.41 7.77
CA GLU A 176 12.76 33.87 7.84
C GLU A 176 12.66 34.50 6.44
#